data_27b26b3b2f97cab946172cc00e9c7d44
#
_entry.id   27b26b3b2f97cab946172cc00e9c7d44
#
_cell.length_a   1.000
_cell.length_b   1.000
_cell.length_c   1.000
_cell.angle_alpha   90.00
_cell.angle_beta   90.00
_cell.angle_gamma   90.00
#
_symmetry.space_group_name_H-M   'P 1'
#
loop_
_entity.id
_entity.type
_entity.pdbx_description
1 polymer ?
#
loop_
_entity_poly.entity_id
_entity_poly.type
_entity_poly.pdbx_seq_one_letter_code
_entity_poly.pdbx_strand_id
1 'polypeptide(L)'
;GQTVDSNLVHELCKTSFVKNVRTLVKEGLLDEKMLDYNLELLSESLDVERDKNFKYLGIQTLYDRYFIHIDGRRMETPQAFYMRVAMGLSLQEENKEEKAIEFYNMMSTFRYSPSTPTLFNSGTRHSQLSSCYLSTVHDSIDGIFGTIHNQARLSKYAGGLGVDWTAIRSTGSYIKGTNGQSSGLIPWLKIFNDTLVGVNQGGKRKGAGCSYLEPWHIDVEDFLDLRKNTGDDRRRCHDMNTALWVCDEFIKAAQKDSDWYLFDPSEFPELHEKYGDGFSREYKKAKKAADEGKAKNFRVVSAKELWKKMLKSLYETGHPWITFKDPSNIRYSNKHEGVVHSSNLCTEILLHTKATEYQDGEVVEVGETAVCNLASVNLENHVKVRTLDWKKLQETVEVAVRGLDNVIDINFYPTKEARNSNLRH
;
A
#
# COMPACT_ATOMS: atom_id res chain seq x y z
N GLY A 1 25.43 -38.83 9.79
CA GLY A 1 25.24 -37.72 8.88
C GLY A 1 26.25 -37.80 7.76
N GLN A 2 25.82 -38.06 6.53
CA GLN A 2 26.68 -37.93 5.36
C GLN A 2 26.97 -36.44 5.19
N THR A 3 28.25 -36.07 5.21
CA THR A 3 28.71 -34.75 4.78
C THR A 3 28.44 -34.66 3.27
N VAL A 4 27.46 -33.84 2.91
CA VAL A 4 27.22 -33.55 1.47
C VAL A 4 28.41 -32.74 0.97
N ASP A 5 29.02 -33.20 -0.14
CA ASP A 5 30.12 -32.48 -0.77
C ASP A 5 29.64 -31.11 -1.23
N SER A 6 30.20 -30.03 -0.63
CA SER A 6 29.76 -28.64 -0.90
C SER A 6 30.00 -28.24 -2.35
N ASN A 7 31.03 -28.79 -3.01
CA ASN A 7 31.32 -28.54 -4.41
C ASN A 7 30.25 -29.15 -5.31
N LEU A 8 29.79 -30.37 -5.01
CA LEU A 8 28.71 -31.01 -5.76
C LEU A 8 27.40 -30.21 -5.62
N VAL A 9 27.06 -29.73 -4.42
CA VAL A 9 25.87 -28.88 -4.21
C VAL A 9 25.96 -27.60 -5.00
N HIS A 10 27.14 -26.98 -5.03
CA HIS A 10 27.38 -25.75 -5.79
C HIS A 10 27.16 -25.95 -7.29
N GLU A 11 27.75 -27.00 -7.86
CA GLU A 11 27.58 -27.34 -9.28
C GLU A 11 26.13 -27.70 -9.65
N LEU A 12 25.44 -28.43 -8.77
CA LEU A 12 24.00 -28.73 -8.96
C LEU A 12 23.13 -27.50 -8.94
N CYS A 13 23.41 -26.55 -8.05
CA CYS A 13 22.68 -25.27 -7.99
C CYS A 13 22.88 -24.45 -9.26
N LYS A 14 24.10 -24.34 -9.78
CA LYS A 14 24.38 -23.61 -11.02
C LYS A 14 23.66 -24.24 -12.21
N THR A 15 23.82 -25.57 -12.39
CA THR A 15 23.19 -26.28 -13.49
C THR A 15 21.68 -26.23 -13.44
N SER A 16 21.10 -26.39 -12.24
CA SER A 16 19.66 -26.34 -12.06
C SER A 16 19.12 -24.93 -12.28
N PHE A 17 19.83 -23.88 -11.90
CA PHE A 17 19.43 -22.49 -12.14
C PHE A 17 19.18 -22.22 -13.63
N VAL A 18 20.16 -22.49 -14.47
CA VAL A 18 20.06 -22.27 -15.94
C VAL A 18 18.90 -23.09 -16.54
N LYS A 19 18.79 -24.37 -16.18
CA LYS A 19 17.72 -25.24 -16.65
C LYS A 19 16.35 -24.75 -16.19
N ASN A 20 16.21 -24.35 -14.92
CA ASN A 20 14.94 -23.96 -14.35
C ASN A 20 14.47 -22.61 -14.89
N VAL A 21 15.36 -21.64 -15.13
CA VAL A 21 14.98 -20.38 -15.79
C VAL A 21 14.38 -20.67 -17.17
N ARG A 22 15.04 -21.50 -17.99
CA ARG A 22 14.53 -21.89 -19.33
C ARG A 22 13.16 -22.59 -19.22
N THR A 23 13.01 -23.50 -18.26
CA THR A 23 11.75 -24.21 -18.02
C THR A 23 10.65 -23.25 -17.61
N LEU A 24 10.92 -22.35 -16.67
CA LEU A 24 9.93 -21.39 -16.15
C LEU A 24 9.48 -20.38 -17.23
N VAL A 25 10.36 -19.98 -18.14
CA VAL A 25 9.99 -19.17 -19.31
C VAL A 25 9.08 -19.97 -20.25
N LYS A 26 9.44 -21.22 -20.55
CA LYS A 26 8.63 -22.11 -21.41
C LYS A 26 7.23 -22.33 -20.85
N GLU A 27 7.10 -22.48 -19.53
CA GLU A 27 5.81 -22.63 -18.82
C GLU A 27 5.05 -21.29 -18.66
N GLY A 28 5.59 -20.17 -19.17
CA GLY A 28 4.96 -18.87 -19.12
C GLY A 28 4.92 -18.22 -17.73
N LEU A 29 5.74 -18.69 -16.79
CA LEU A 29 5.86 -18.16 -15.43
C LEU A 29 6.87 -17.02 -15.34
N LEU A 30 7.94 -17.06 -16.12
CA LEU A 30 8.90 -15.96 -16.26
C LEU A 30 8.71 -15.22 -17.58
N ASP A 31 9.15 -13.97 -17.61
CA ASP A 31 9.20 -13.15 -18.82
C ASP A 31 10.24 -13.71 -19.79
N GLU A 32 9.92 -13.71 -21.09
CA GLU A 32 10.80 -14.19 -22.17
C GLU A 32 12.14 -13.44 -22.19
N LYS A 33 12.15 -12.17 -21.80
CA LYS A 33 13.37 -11.36 -21.69
C LYS A 33 14.39 -11.91 -20.69
N MET A 34 13.98 -12.80 -19.80
CA MET A 34 14.90 -13.48 -18.88
C MET A 34 15.88 -14.38 -19.63
N LEU A 35 15.57 -14.81 -20.88
CA LEU A 35 16.46 -15.58 -21.74
C LEU A 35 17.49 -14.72 -22.50
N ASP A 36 17.33 -13.39 -22.47
CA ASP A 36 18.28 -12.45 -23.10
C ASP A 36 19.57 -12.28 -22.26
N TYR A 37 19.61 -12.84 -21.05
CA TYR A 37 20.79 -12.86 -20.20
C TYR A 37 21.75 -13.99 -20.57
N ASN A 38 23.03 -13.78 -20.33
CA ASN A 38 24.02 -14.85 -20.28
C ASN A 38 23.83 -15.66 -18.97
N LEU A 39 22.92 -16.64 -19.01
CA LEU A 39 22.54 -17.44 -17.84
C LEU A 39 23.71 -18.21 -17.23
N GLU A 40 24.65 -18.65 -18.05
CA GLU A 40 25.85 -19.35 -17.61
C GLU A 40 26.73 -18.42 -16.77
N LEU A 41 26.97 -17.19 -17.23
CA LEU A 41 27.69 -16.17 -16.47
C LEU A 41 27.02 -15.86 -15.13
N LEU A 42 25.69 -15.71 -15.12
CA LEU A 42 24.94 -15.46 -13.89
C LEU A 42 25.01 -16.64 -12.93
N SER A 43 24.95 -17.87 -13.44
CA SER A 43 25.06 -19.08 -12.62
C SER A 43 26.41 -19.19 -11.91
N GLU A 44 27.49 -18.77 -12.54
CA GLU A 44 28.84 -18.75 -11.93
C GLU A 44 28.94 -17.74 -10.76
N SER A 45 28.07 -16.73 -10.73
CA SER A 45 28.03 -15.74 -9.66
C SER A 45 27.24 -16.19 -8.41
N LEU A 46 26.54 -17.34 -8.47
CA LEU A 46 25.77 -17.86 -7.35
C LEU A 46 26.72 -18.42 -6.28
N ASP A 47 26.47 -18.02 -5.04
CA ASP A 47 27.23 -18.44 -3.86
C ASP A 47 26.32 -19.16 -2.86
N VAL A 48 26.30 -20.49 -2.93
CA VAL A 48 25.46 -21.33 -2.07
C VAL A 48 25.86 -21.32 -0.59
N GLU A 49 27.08 -20.88 -0.26
CA GLU A 49 27.50 -20.71 1.14
C GLU A 49 26.67 -19.66 1.87
N ARG A 50 26.08 -18.72 1.14
CA ARG A 50 25.17 -17.71 1.68
C ARG A 50 23.88 -18.31 2.23
N ASP A 51 23.49 -19.52 1.84
CA ASP A 51 22.33 -20.22 2.38
C ASP A 51 22.48 -20.49 3.88
N LYS A 52 23.70 -20.56 4.41
CA LYS A 52 23.98 -20.73 5.84
C LYS A 52 23.60 -19.52 6.70
N ASN A 53 23.37 -18.36 6.08
CA ASN A 53 22.93 -17.15 6.77
C ASN A 53 21.45 -17.19 7.14
N PHE A 54 20.65 -18.07 6.55
CA PHE A 54 19.24 -18.21 6.86
C PHE A 54 19.04 -18.90 8.21
N LYS A 55 18.12 -18.34 9.01
CA LYS A 55 17.51 -19.07 10.10
C LYS A 55 16.35 -19.92 9.57
N TYR A 56 16.00 -20.97 10.31
CA TYR A 56 14.95 -21.92 9.91
C TYR A 56 13.66 -21.24 9.43
N LEU A 57 13.14 -20.29 10.22
CA LEU A 57 11.91 -19.59 9.89
C LEU A 57 12.00 -18.78 8.56
N GLY A 58 13.17 -18.18 8.31
CA GLY A 58 13.41 -17.43 7.07
C GLY A 58 13.36 -18.33 5.85
N ILE A 59 14.11 -19.42 5.85
CA ILE A 59 14.15 -20.35 4.71
C ILE A 59 12.79 -21.05 4.52
N GLN A 60 12.12 -21.44 5.60
CA GLN A 60 10.78 -22.02 5.55
C GLN A 60 9.78 -21.06 4.90
N THR A 61 9.84 -19.78 5.25
CA THR A 61 8.97 -18.74 4.67
C THR A 61 9.22 -18.57 3.17
N LEU A 62 10.49 -18.54 2.74
CA LEU A 62 10.83 -18.46 1.31
C LEU A 62 10.32 -19.70 0.55
N TYR A 63 10.55 -20.87 1.10
CA TYR A 63 10.10 -22.14 0.50
C TYR A 63 8.57 -22.20 0.36
N ASP A 64 7.84 -21.85 1.39
CA ASP A 64 6.38 -21.98 1.40
C ASP A 64 5.67 -20.94 0.55
N ARG A 65 6.21 -19.70 0.44
CA ARG A 65 5.48 -18.56 -0.11
C ARG A 65 6.14 -17.86 -1.29
N TYR A 66 7.47 -17.89 -1.41
CA TYR A 66 8.20 -17.05 -2.35
C TYR A 66 8.76 -17.78 -3.56
N PHE A 67 9.25 -19.01 -3.38
CA PHE A 67 9.83 -19.74 -4.49
C PHE A 67 8.78 -20.10 -5.54
N ILE A 68 9.09 -19.84 -6.79
CA ILE A 68 8.22 -20.24 -7.90
C ILE A 68 8.17 -21.77 -7.96
N HIS A 69 6.97 -22.30 -8.21
CA HIS A 69 6.75 -23.74 -8.29
C HIS A 69 5.93 -24.13 -9.52
N ILE A 70 6.11 -25.37 -9.98
CA ILE A 70 5.27 -26.05 -10.97
C ILE A 70 4.67 -27.27 -10.27
N ASP A 71 3.35 -27.35 -10.23
CA ASP A 71 2.59 -28.44 -9.56
C ASP A 71 3.10 -28.76 -8.13
N GLY A 72 3.37 -27.72 -7.36
CA GLY A 72 3.86 -27.83 -6.00
C GLY A 72 5.35 -28.09 -5.85
N ARG A 73 6.07 -28.46 -6.93
CA ARG A 73 7.52 -28.63 -6.93
C ARG A 73 8.22 -27.28 -7.03
N ARG A 74 9.00 -26.91 -6.01
CA ARG A 74 9.80 -25.66 -6.03
C ARG A 74 10.87 -25.76 -7.10
N MET A 75 10.96 -24.69 -7.91
CA MET A 75 11.89 -24.58 -9.03
C MET A 75 13.07 -23.67 -8.71
N GLU A 76 13.11 -23.11 -7.52
CA GLU A 76 14.15 -22.19 -7.07
C GLU A 76 14.82 -22.68 -5.78
N THR A 77 16.13 -22.46 -5.69
CA THR A 77 16.91 -22.45 -4.45
C THR A 77 16.98 -21.01 -3.94
N PRO A 78 17.44 -20.75 -2.69
CA PRO A 78 17.54 -19.38 -2.18
C PRO A 78 18.37 -18.46 -3.07
N GLN A 79 19.50 -18.92 -3.59
CA GLN A 79 20.37 -18.12 -4.43
C GLN A 79 19.77 -17.90 -5.84
N ALA A 80 19.14 -18.92 -6.42
CA ALA A 80 18.42 -18.80 -7.69
C ALA A 80 17.24 -17.81 -7.56
N PHE A 81 16.54 -17.82 -6.45
CA PHE A 81 15.48 -16.87 -6.16
C PHE A 81 15.99 -15.42 -6.15
N TYR A 82 17.06 -15.12 -5.41
CA TYR A 82 17.63 -13.78 -5.41
C TYR A 82 18.16 -13.35 -6.77
N MET A 83 18.76 -14.28 -7.53
CA MET A 83 19.22 -13.97 -8.88
C MET A 83 18.05 -13.68 -9.83
N ARG A 84 16.94 -14.41 -9.74
CA ARG A 84 15.73 -14.10 -10.53
C ARG A 84 15.20 -12.69 -10.22
N VAL A 85 15.10 -12.34 -8.94
CA VAL A 85 14.67 -11.00 -8.53
C VAL A 85 15.61 -9.93 -9.09
N ALA A 86 16.91 -10.14 -8.97
CA ALA A 86 17.95 -9.24 -9.49
C ALA A 86 17.89 -9.09 -11.01
N MET A 87 17.70 -10.17 -11.75
CA MET A 87 17.52 -10.14 -13.21
C MET A 87 16.29 -9.32 -13.61
N GLY A 88 15.17 -9.54 -12.93
CA GLY A 88 13.94 -8.77 -13.18
C GLY A 88 14.14 -7.27 -13.00
N LEU A 89 14.86 -6.85 -11.95
CA LEU A 89 15.17 -5.45 -11.67
C LEU A 89 16.16 -4.83 -12.68
N SER A 90 16.92 -5.64 -13.40
CA SER A 90 17.99 -5.19 -14.31
C SER A 90 17.62 -5.24 -15.78
N LEU A 91 16.39 -5.62 -16.16
CA LEU A 91 15.97 -5.88 -17.54
C LEU A 91 16.23 -4.74 -18.51
N GLN A 92 16.21 -3.49 -18.05
CA GLN A 92 16.41 -2.29 -18.88
C GLN A 92 17.80 -1.66 -18.71
N GLU A 93 18.66 -2.25 -17.91
CA GLU A 93 20.03 -1.78 -17.75
C GLU A 93 20.88 -2.12 -18.99
N GLU A 94 21.78 -1.20 -19.37
CA GLU A 94 22.72 -1.44 -20.48
C GLU A 94 23.66 -2.63 -20.19
N ASN A 95 24.21 -2.67 -18.96
CA ASN A 95 25.08 -3.75 -18.48
C ASN A 95 24.25 -4.67 -17.54
N LYS A 96 23.19 -5.26 -18.07
CA LYS A 96 22.19 -5.97 -17.26
C LYS A 96 22.74 -7.15 -16.46
N GLU A 97 23.72 -7.90 -16.99
CA GLU A 97 24.40 -8.99 -16.25
C GLU A 97 25.15 -8.46 -15.04
N GLU A 98 25.94 -7.41 -15.22
CA GLU A 98 26.72 -6.78 -14.14
C GLU A 98 25.78 -6.22 -13.06
N LYS A 99 24.71 -5.54 -13.47
CA LYS A 99 23.70 -5.01 -12.54
C LYS A 99 22.90 -6.09 -11.82
N ALA A 100 22.54 -7.17 -12.52
CA ALA A 100 21.89 -8.32 -11.89
C ALA A 100 22.79 -8.94 -10.81
N ILE A 101 24.09 -9.11 -11.09
CA ILE A 101 25.07 -9.62 -10.11
C ILE A 101 25.20 -8.65 -8.93
N GLU A 102 25.22 -7.34 -9.18
CA GLU A 102 25.28 -6.31 -8.13
C GLU A 102 24.05 -6.38 -7.20
N PHE A 103 22.82 -6.37 -7.74
CA PHE A 103 21.59 -6.53 -6.97
C PHE A 103 21.54 -7.86 -6.22
N TYR A 104 21.91 -8.95 -6.88
CA TYR A 104 22.00 -10.27 -6.27
C TYR A 104 22.93 -10.28 -5.06
N ASN A 105 24.13 -9.73 -5.17
CA ASN A 105 25.09 -9.67 -4.09
C ASN A 105 24.56 -8.88 -2.89
N MET A 106 23.88 -7.77 -3.13
CA MET A 106 23.31 -6.95 -2.05
C MET A 106 22.16 -7.64 -1.31
N MET A 107 21.27 -8.32 -2.05
CA MET A 107 20.13 -9.04 -1.47
C MET A 107 20.56 -10.32 -0.76
N SER A 108 21.38 -11.14 -1.42
CA SER A 108 21.78 -12.47 -0.91
C SER A 108 22.73 -12.41 0.29
N THR A 109 23.40 -11.28 0.51
CA THR A 109 24.18 -10.99 1.72
C THR A 109 23.38 -10.24 2.78
N PHE A 110 22.07 -10.09 2.59
CA PHE A 110 21.15 -9.43 3.52
C PHE A 110 21.50 -7.96 3.82
N ARG A 111 22.11 -7.25 2.87
CA ARG A 111 22.37 -5.82 3.03
C ARG A 111 21.09 -4.99 2.90
N TYR A 112 20.18 -5.39 2.00
CA TYR A 112 18.82 -4.86 1.91
C TYR A 112 17.86 -5.92 1.37
N SER A 113 16.57 -5.66 1.51
CA SER A 113 15.51 -6.49 0.94
C SER A 113 14.48 -5.61 0.22
N PRO A 114 14.15 -5.88 -1.03
CA PRO A 114 12.96 -5.30 -1.66
C PRO A 114 11.68 -5.73 -0.95
N SER A 115 10.59 -5.04 -1.24
CA SER A 115 9.26 -5.39 -0.71
C SER A 115 8.76 -6.73 -1.24
N THR A 116 7.78 -7.30 -0.55
CA THR A 116 7.18 -8.59 -0.88
C THR A 116 6.72 -8.70 -2.35
N PRO A 117 6.01 -7.73 -2.96
CA PRO A 117 5.63 -7.85 -4.37
C PRO A 117 6.82 -7.94 -5.31
N THR A 118 7.89 -7.20 -5.05
CA THR A 118 9.13 -7.29 -5.84
C THR A 118 9.75 -8.69 -5.72
N LEU A 119 9.83 -9.23 -4.51
CA LEU A 119 10.36 -10.58 -4.29
C LEU A 119 9.49 -11.67 -4.95
N PHE A 120 8.16 -11.50 -4.95
CA PHE A 120 7.26 -12.45 -5.60
C PHE A 120 7.33 -12.41 -7.12
N ASN A 121 7.33 -11.21 -7.70
CA ASN A 121 6.95 -11.00 -9.09
C ASN A 121 8.08 -10.52 -9.98
N SER A 122 9.26 -10.15 -9.43
CA SER A 122 10.38 -9.71 -10.27
C SER A 122 10.82 -10.82 -11.23
N GLY A 123 10.93 -10.49 -12.51
CA GLY A 123 11.26 -11.41 -13.58
C GLY A 123 10.10 -12.29 -14.06
N THR A 124 8.92 -12.19 -13.46
CA THR A 124 7.72 -12.92 -13.91
C THR A 124 7.03 -12.18 -15.06
N ARG A 125 6.14 -12.89 -15.75
CA ARG A 125 5.38 -12.37 -16.89
C ARG A 125 4.46 -11.18 -16.53
N HIS A 126 3.96 -11.13 -15.30
CA HIS A 126 3.13 -10.05 -14.75
C HIS A 126 3.83 -9.45 -13.54
N SER A 127 4.89 -8.69 -13.79
CA SER A 127 5.77 -8.13 -12.78
C SER A 127 5.17 -6.90 -12.10
N GLN A 128 4.13 -7.10 -11.27
CA GLN A 128 3.66 -6.07 -10.35
C GLN A 128 4.60 -6.05 -9.14
N LEU A 129 5.38 -4.99 -9.00
CA LEU A 129 6.50 -4.88 -8.06
C LEU A 129 6.25 -3.87 -6.95
N SER A 130 5.24 -2.99 -7.11
CA SER A 130 4.89 -1.96 -6.14
C SER A 130 4.12 -2.54 -4.97
N SER A 131 4.39 -2.04 -3.76
CA SER A 131 3.85 -2.62 -2.54
C SER A 131 2.60 -1.93 -2.00
N CYS A 132 2.49 -0.62 -2.20
CA CYS A 132 1.44 0.19 -1.58
C CYS A 132 0.74 1.08 -2.59
N TYR A 133 -0.57 1.23 -2.39
CA TYR A 133 -1.44 2.05 -3.22
C TYR A 133 -2.35 2.89 -2.33
N LEU A 134 -2.44 4.18 -2.65
CA LEU A 134 -3.32 5.14 -1.99
C LEU A 134 -4.36 5.63 -2.98
N SER A 135 -5.63 5.62 -2.60
CA SER A 135 -6.74 6.06 -3.45
C SER A 135 -7.70 6.94 -2.68
N THR A 136 -8.37 7.84 -3.41
CA THR A 136 -9.50 8.64 -2.92
C THR A 136 -10.75 8.28 -3.71
N VAL A 137 -11.89 8.17 -3.04
CA VAL A 137 -13.16 7.77 -3.64
C VAL A 137 -13.95 8.99 -4.08
N HIS A 138 -14.45 8.99 -5.32
CA HIS A 138 -15.42 9.96 -5.79
C HIS A 138 -16.84 9.63 -5.30
N ASP A 139 -17.60 10.63 -4.83
CA ASP A 139 -18.93 10.47 -4.26
C ASP A 139 -20.01 10.26 -5.36
N SER A 140 -19.98 9.10 -5.95
CA SER A 140 -20.98 8.60 -6.90
C SER A 140 -21.00 7.08 -6.88
N ILE A 141 -22.07 6.45 -7.35
CA ILE A 141 -22.14 4.99 -7.52
C ILE A 141 -20.97 4.48 -8.37
N ASP A 142 -20.74 5.13 -9.52
CA ASP A 142 -19.66 4.76 -10.44
C ASP A 142 -18.29 4.96 -9.79
N GLY A 143 -18.10 6.06 -9.05
CA GLY A 143 -16.85 6.33 -8.31
C GLY A 143 -16.57 5.31 -7.21
N ILE A 144 -17.57 4.94 -6.44
CA ILE A 144 -17.45 3.95 -5.35
C ILE A 144 -17.14 2.57 -5.93
N PHE A 145 -17.95 2.06 -6.86
CA PHE A 145 -17.72 0.75 -7.46
C PHE A 145 -16.49 0.70 -8.35
N GLY A 146 -16.19 1.79 -9.08
CA GLY A 146 -14.95 1.93 -9.85
C GLY A 146 -13.72 1.82 -8.94
N THR A 147 -13.73 2.50 -7.80
CA THR A 147 -12.65 2.39 -6.81
C THR A 147 -12.55 0.96 -6.25
N ILE A 148 -13.67 0.36 -5.83
CA ILE A 148 -13.69 -1.02 -5.30
C ILE A 148 -13.16 -2.01 -6.35
N HIS A 149 -13.55 -1.88 -7.62
CA HIS A 149 -13.02 -2.69 -8.72
C HIS A 149 -11.51 -2.53 -8.86
N ASN A 150 -11.00 -1.30 -8.83
CA ASN A 150 -9.57 -1.02 -8.90
C ASN A 150 -8.82 -1.62 -7.69
N GLN A 151 -9.38 -1.49 -6.48
CA GLN A 151 -8.81 -2.10 -5.28
C GLN A 151 -8.74 -3.63 -5.39
N ALA A 152 -9.77 -4.28 -5.94
CA ALA A 152 -9.76 -5.73 -6.20
C ALA A 152 -8.62 -6.14 -7.15
N ARG A 153 -8.40 -5.38 -8.22
CA ARG A 153 -7.30 -5.62 -9.17
C ARG A 153 -5.92 -5.43 -8.51
N LEU A 154 -5.74 -4.36 -7.75
CA LEU A 154 -4.51 -4.08 -7.01
C LEU A 154 -4.22 -5.18 -5.95
N SER A 155 -5.25 -5.62 -5.23
CA SER A 155 -5.16 -6.71 -4.26
C SER A 155 -4.72 -8.02 -4.91
N LYS A 156 -5.30 -8.39 -6.05
CA LYS A 156 -4.93 -9.60 -6.80
C LYS A 156 -3.42 -9.67 -7.08
N TYR A 157 -2.78 -8.55 -7.36
CA TYR A 157 -1.34 -8.44 -7.65
C TYR A 157 -0.49 -8.05 -6.44
N ALA A 158 -0.95 -8.38 -5.24
CA ALA A 158 -0.23 -8.24 -3.97
C ALA A 158 0.01 -6.80 -3.47
N GLY A 159 -0.80 -5.83 -3.91
CA GLY A 159 -0.79 -4.47 -3.39
C GLY A 159 -1.41 -4.34 -2.00
N GLY A 160 -0.78 -3.60 -1.10
CA GLY A 160 -1.40 -3.09 0.13
C GLY A 160 -2.19 -1.81 -0.17
N LEU A 161 -3.39 -1.69 0.39
CA LEU A 161 -4.36 -0.66 -0.02
C LEU A 161 -4.65 0.33 1.10
N GLY A 162 -4.54 1.63 0.83
CA GLY A 162 -5.06 2.71 1.66
C GLY A 162 -6.11 3.49 0.88
N VAL A 163 -7.30 3.67 1.44
CA VAL A 163 -8.42 4.30 0.74
C VAL A 163 -9.03 5.40 1.60
N ASP A 164 -9.09 6.61 1.07
CA ASP A 164 -9.76 7.74 1.67
C ASP A 164 -11.24 7.76 1.28
N TRP A 165 -12.10 7.69 2.27
CA TRP A 165 -13.56 7.66 2.13
C TRP A 165 -14.23 8.96 2.55
N THR A 166 -13.47 9.97 2.95
CA THR A 166 -14.02 11.20 3.58
C THR A 166 -14.97 11.96 2.68
N ALA A 167 -14.77 11.93 1.34
CA ALA A 167 -15.64 12.64 0.41
C ALA A 167 -17.03 12.01 0.22
N ILE A 168 -17.25 10.79 0.70
CA ILE A 168 -18.54 10.09 0.56
C ILE A 168 -19.60 10.71 1.45
N ARG A 169 -20.74 11.07 0.88
CA ARG A 169 -21.85 11.68 1.62
C ARG A 169 -22.30 10.86 2.80
N SER A 170 -22.66 11.53 3.86
CA SER A 170 -23.00 10.95 5.15
C SER A 170 -24.42 10.40 5.19
N THR A 171 -24.73 9.65 6.25
CA THR A 171 -26.08 9.21 6.59
C THR A 171 -27.01 10.44 6.67
N GLY A 172 -28.18 10.33 6.06
CA GLY A 172 -29.20 11.39 6.04
C GLY A 172 -28.99 12.47 4.98
N SER A 173 -27.87 12.43 4.22
CA SER A 173 -27.62 13.33 3.10
C SER A 173 -28.68 13.16 2.00
N TYR A 174 -29.18 14.28 1.46
CA TYR A 174 -30.18 14.27 0.40
C TYR A 174 -29.60 13.75 -0.92
N ILE A 175 -30.32 12.82 -1.57
CA ILE A 175 -29.98 12.27 -2.88
C ILE A 175 -30.90 12.90 -3.93
N LYS A 176 -30.39 13.87 -4.69
CA LYS A 176 -31.17 14.63 -5.68
C LYS A 176 -31.82 13.75 -6.74
N GLY A 177 -31.12 12.72 -7.21
CA GLY A 177 -31.61 11.87 -8.33
C GLY A 177 -32.80 10.97 -7.95
N THR A 178 -32.94 10.60 -6.67
CA THR A 178 -33.98 9.70 -6.19
C THR A 178 -34.96 10.35 -5.20
N ASN A 179 -34.72 11.60 -4.85
CA ASN A 179 -35.45 12.33 -3.80
C ASN A 179 -35.46 11.59 -2.43
N GLY A 180 -34.40 10.83 -2.15
CA GLY A 180 -34.24 10.04 -0.95
C GLY A 180 -33.10 10.54 -0.06
N GLN A 181 -32.80 9.75 0.96
CA GLN A 181 -31.68 10.00 1.88
C GLN A 181 -30.61 8.91 1.77
N SER A 182 -29.36 9.31 1.90
CA SER A 182 -28.22 8.40 1.94
C SER A 182 -28.22 7.52 3.20
N SER A 183 -27.87 6.26 3.05
CA SER A 183 -27.58 5.35 4.16
C SER A 183 -26.17 5.55 4.74
N GLY A 184 -25.42 6.52 4.20
CA GLY A 184 -24.09 6.89 4.65
C GLY A 184 -22.96 5.98 4.18
N LEU A 185 -21.87 6.07 4.91
CA LEU A 185 -20.59 5.45 4.55
C LEU A 185 -20.53 3.94 4.86
N ILE A 186 -21.15 3.49 5.94
CA ILE A 186 -20.93 2.14 6.47
C ILE A 186 -21.27 1.02 5.48
N PRO A 187 -22.38 1.07 4.72
CA PRO A 187 -22.66 0.03 3.72
C PRO A 187 -21.57 -0.13 2.65
N TRP A 188 -20.96 0.96 2.22
CA TRP A 188 -19.85 0.94 1.24
C TRP A 188 -18.59 0.35 1.83
N LEU A 189 -18.27 0.66 3.08
CA LEU A 189 -17.15 0.05 3.79
C LEU A 189 -17.34 -1.47 3.98
N LYS A 190 -18.58 -1.92 4.19
CA LYS A 190 -18.89 -3.35 4.26
C LYS A 190 -18.59 -4.06 2.94
N ILE A 191 -18.99 -3.47 1.81
CA ILE A 191 -18.69 -4.02 0.47
C ILE A 191 -17.16 -4.06 0.25
N PHE A 192 -16.43 -3.02 0.63
CA PHE A 192 -14.98 -2.99 0.52
C PHE A 192 -14.32 -4.06 1.40
N ASN A 193 -14.75 -4.20 2.66
CA ASN A 193 -14.31 -5.27 3.55
C ASN A 193 -14.46 -6.65 2.92
N ASP A 194 -15.64 -6.94 2.38
CA ASP A 194 -15.95 -8.24 1.79
C ASP A 194 -15.19 -8.47 0.47
N THR A 195 -14.88 -7.39 -0.26
CA THR A 195 -13.99 -7.44 -1.42
C THR A 195 -12.57 -7.87 -1.03
N LEU A 196 -12.03 -7.36 0.09
CA LEU A 196 -10.72 -7.77 0.60
C LEU A 196 -10.69 -9.24 1.02
N VAL A 197 -11.80 -9.75 1.53
CA VAL A 197 -11.94 -11.18 1.84
C VAL A 197 -11.98 -12.02 0.57
N GLY A 198 -12.74 -11.57 -0.44
CA GLY A 198 -12.93 -12.31 -1.69
C GLY A 198 -11.71 -12.30 -2.61
N VAL A 199 -10.94 -11.23 -2.62
CA VAL A 199 -9.78 -11.07 -3.52
C VAL A 199 -8.48 -11.05 -2.73
N ASN A 200 -7.87 -12.22 -2.57
CA ASN A 200 -6.58 -12.37 -1.91
C ASN A 200 -5.39 -11.97 -2.82
N GLN A 201 -4.23 -11.82 -2.21
CA GLN A 201 -2.98 -11.41 -2.88
C GLN A 201 -2.34 -12.61 -3.61
N GLY A 202 -2.79 -12.84 -4.85
CA GLY A 202 -2.25 -13.88 -5.73
C GLY A 202 -2.34 -15.31 -5.18
N GLY A 203 -3.30 -15.58 -4.29
CA GLY A 203 -3.41 -16.88 -3.62
C GLY A 203 -2.39 -17.13 -2.49
N LYS A 204 -1.50 -16.16 -2.23
CA LYS A 204 -0.38 -16.31 -1.29
C LYS A 204 -0.62 -15.64 0.08
N ARG A 205 -1.44 -14.59 0.12
CA ARG A 205 -1.78 -13.80 1.31
C ARG A 205 -3.22 -13.31 1.23
N LYS A 206 -3.85 -13.05 2.37
CA LYS A 206 -5.17 -12.40 2.41
C LYS A 206 -5.08 -10.99 1.86
N GLY A 207 -6.14 -10.50 1.22
CA GLY A 207 -6.28 -9.10 0.85
C GLY A 207 -6.18 -8.22 2.09
N ALA A 208 -5.50 -7.08 1.97
CA ALA A 208 -5.27 -6.17 3.08
C ALA A 208 -5.50 -4.73 2.64
N GLY A 209 -6.36 -4.02 3.37
CA GLY A 209 -6.70 -2.63 3.10
C GLY A 209 -7.01 -1.87 4.37
N CYS A 210 -6.74 -0.56 4.34
CA CYS A 210 -7.06 0.38 5.39
C CYS A 210 -7.98 1.47 4.85
N SER A 211 -9.10 1.69 5.50
CA SER A 211 -10.02 2.79 5.22
C SER A 211 -9.73 3.96 6.13
N TYR A 212 -9.60 5.15 5.53
CA TYR A 212 -9.31 6.41 6.21
C TYR A 212 -10.54 7.30 6.25
N LEU A 213 -10.75 7.96 7.37
CA LEU A 213 -11.83 8.93 7.55
C LEU A 213 -11.35 10.11 8.40
N GLU A 214 -11.75 11.33 8.02
CA GLU A 214 -11.53 12.53 8.82
C GLU A 214 -12.61 12.66 9.92
N PRO A 215 -12.25 13.08 11.14
CA PRO A 215 -13.16 13.05 12.29
C PRO A 215 -14.27 14.12 12.28
N TRP A 216 -14.32 14.99 11.28
CA TRP A 216 -15.42 15.95 11.09
C TRP A 216 -16.60 15.38 10.28
N HIS A 217 -16.45 14.16 9.72
CA HIS A 217 -17.51 13.48 8.98
C HIS A 217 -18.60 12.99 9.93
N ILE A 218 -19.89 13.15 9.54
CA ILE A 218 -21.05 12.77 10.37
C ILE A 218 -20.99 11.31 10.83
N ASP A 219 -20.53 10.40 9.97
CA ASP A 219 -20.51 8.96 10.24
C ASP A 219 -19.30 8.50 11.05
N VAL A 220 -18.52 9.42 11.63
CA VAL A 220 -17.28 9.06 12.36
C VAL A 220 -17.55 8.12 13.55
N GLU A 221 -18.65 8.30 14.29
CA GLU A 221 -18.94 7.43 15.43
C GLU A 221 -19.30 5.99 14.99
N ASP A 222 -20.04 5.83 13.90
CA ASP A 222 -20.32 4.52 13.31
C ASP A 222 -19.03 3.88 12.76
N PHE A 223 -18.12 4.69 12.20
CA PHE A 223 -16.81 4.22 11.77
C PHE A 223 -15.97 3.68 12.94
N LEU A 224 -16.03 4.31 14.10
CA LEU A 224 -15.35 3.81 15.31
C LEU A 224 -15.87 2.44 15.77
N ASP A 225 -17.11 2.12 15.46
CA ASP A 225 -17.76 0.89 15.88
C ASP A 225 -17.51 -0.29 14.93
N LEU A 226 -16.90 -0.07 13.77
CA LEU A 226 -16.73 -1.09 12.71
C LEU A 226 -16.02 -2.36 13.17
N ARG A 227 -15.11 -2.29 14.13
CA ARG A 227 -14.30 -3.42 14.61
C ARG A 227 -14.81 -4.03 15.92
N LYS A 228 -15.91 -3.54 16.46
CA LYS A 228 -16.50 -4.09 17.69
C LYS A 228 -17.04 -5.51 17.46
N ASN A 229 -16.89 -6.35 18.48
CA ASN A 229 -17.42 -7.74 18.49
C ASN A 229 -18.90 -7.82 18.89
N THR A 230 -19.59 -6.70 19.02
CA THR A 230 -21.00 -6.60 19.41
C THR A 230 -21.77 -5.73 18.42
N GLY A 231 -23.08 -5.88 18.41
CA GLY A 231 -23.97 -5.13 17.52
C GLY A 231 -24.35 -5.89 16.26
N ASP A 232 -24.85 -5.18 15.25
CA ASP A 232 -25.29 -5.78 13.98
C ASP A 232 -24.06 -6.07 13.08
N ASP A 233 -23.81 -7.34 12.77
CA ASP A 233 -22.70 -7.79 11.92
C ASP A 233 -22.72 -7.18 10.52
N ARG A 234 -23.89 -6.78 10.02
CA ARG A 234 -23.99 -6.08 8.74
C ARG A 234 -23.37 -4.69 8.76
N ARG A 235 -23.14 -4.13 9.95
CA ARG A 235 -22.47 -2.85 10.18
C ARG A 235 -21.07 -3.01 10.77
N ARG A 236 -20.47 -4.19 10.65
CA ARG A 236 -19.11 -4.53 11.13
C ARG A 236 -18.21 -4.91 9.97
N CYS A 237 -16.93 -4.54 10.09
CA CYS A 237 -15.87 -4.78 9.13
C CYS A 237 -14.65 -5.35 9.88
N HIS A 238 -14.57 -6.67 10.02
CA HIS A 238 -13.52 -7.30 10.82
C HIS A 238 -12.23 -7.59 10.06
N ASP A 239 -12.26 -7.62 8.72
CA ASP A 239 -11.12 -7.96 7.87
C ASP A 239 -10.39 -6.72 7.33
N MET A 240 -11.05 -5.56 7.36
CA MET A 240 -10.53 -4.29 6.92
C MET A 240 -9.92 -3.52 8.11
N ASN A 241 -8.76 -2.93 7.91
CA ASN A 241 -8.18 -1.98 8.86
C ASN A 241 -8.86 -0.61 8.73
N THR A 242 -8.87 0.15 9.81
CA THR A 242 -9.41 1.51 9.85
C THR A 242 -8.40 2.48 10.43
N ALA A 243 -8.40 3.71 9.95
CA ALA A 243 -7.56 4.79 10.46
C ALA A 243 -8.31 6.12 10.41
N LEU A 244 -8.04 7.00 11.35
CA LEU A 244 -8.51 8.38 11.38
C LEU A 244 -7.44 9.31 10.82
N TRP A 245 -7.85 10.24 9.97
CA TRP A 245 -7.03 11.30 9.41
C TRP A 245 -7.36 12.60 10.12
N VAL A 246 -6.66 12.86 11.25
CA VAL A 246 -7.02 13.85 12.28
C VAL A 246 -6.39 15.20 11.96
N CYS A 247 -7.21 16.26 11.92
CA CYS A 247 -6.75 17.64 11.80
C CYS A 247 -6.42 18.26 13.17
N ASP A 248 -5.52 19.23 13.18
CA ASP A 248 -5.10 19.97 14.39
C ASP A 248 -6.28 20.68 15.07
N GLU A 249 -7.24 21.16 14.29
CA GLU A 249 -8.44 21.85 14.82
C GLU A 249 -9.25 20.95 15.76
N PHE A 250 -9.36 19.64 15.42
CA PHE A 250 -10.02 18.66 16.28
C PHE A 250 -9.25 18.46 17.60
N ILE A 251 -7.93 18.33 17.54
CA ILE A 251 -7.10 18.16 18.73
C ILE A 251 -7.20 19.37 19.65
N LYS A 252 -7.16 20.59 19.08
CA LYS A 252 -7.36 21.83 19.84
C LYS A 252 -8.73 21.86 20.51
N ALA A 253 -9.79 21.44 19.80
CA ALA A 253 -11.14 21.38 20.37
C ALA A 253 -11.23 20.36 21.52
N ALA A 254 -10.63 19.18 21.38
CA ALA A 254 -10.59 18.16 22.42
C ALA A 254 -9.80 18.62 23.67
N GLN A 255 -8.68 19.33 23.50
CA GLN A 255 -7.90 19.90 24.58
C GLN A 255 -8.67 21.01 25.36
N LYS A 256 -9.47 21.81 24.65
CA LYS A 256 -10.27 22.89 25.23
C LYS A 256 -11.62 22.43 25.78
N ASP A 257 -11.94 21.15 25.66
CA ASP A 257 -13.24 20.58 26.03
C ASP A 257 -14.41 21.31 25.37
N SER A 258 -14.27 21.66 24.10
CA SER A 258 -15.25 22.40 23.31
C SER A 258 -16.09 21.48 22.43
N ASP A 259 -17.19 22.06 21.90
CA ASP A 259 -18.03 21.41 20.92
C ASP A 259 -17.24 21.11 19.61
N TRP A 260 -17.57 20.01 18.98
CA TRP A 260 -17.07 19.59 17.68
C TRP A 260 -18.25 19.36 16.75
N TYR A 261 -18.26 20.07 15.61
CA TYR A 261 -19.31 19.94 14.61
C TYR A 261 -18.91 18.88 13.60
N LEU A 262 -19.83 17.98 13.35
CA LEU A 262 -19.72 16.95 12.31
C LEU A 262 -20.53 17.40 11.10
N PHE A 263 -19.92 17.34 9.92
CA PHE A 263 -20.49 17.83 8.68
C PHE A 263 -20.64 16.75 7.62
N ASP A 264 -21.54 17.00 6.69
CA ASP A 264 -21.67 16.23 5.46
C ASP A 264 -20.66 16.74 4.41
N PRO A 265 -19.76 15.91 3.90
CA PRO A 265 -18.78 16.33 2.88
C PRO A 265 -19.43 16.81 1.58
N SER A 266 -20.65 16.37 1.27
CA SER A 266 -21.39 16.87 0.09
C SER A 266 -21.85 18.32 0.21
N GLU A 267 -22.04 18.82 1.44
CA GLU A 267 -22.33 20.24 1.69
C GLU A 267 -21.05 21.09 1.86
N PHE A 268 -20.02 20.52 2.46
CA PHE A 268 -18.79 21.23 2.82
C PHE A 268 -17.55 20.51 2.25
N PRO A 269 -17.41 20.37 0.92
CA PRO A 269 -16.30 19.65 0.28
C PRO A 269 -14.93 20.28 0.54
N GLU A 270 -14.88 21.60 0.80
CA GLU A 270 -13.65 22.33 1.08
C GLU A 270 -12.92 21.85 2.35
N LEU A 271 -13.61 21.23 3.30
CA LEU A 271 -12.99 20.66 4.49
C LEU A 271 -12.06 19.49 4.15
N HIS A 272 -12.39 18.72 3.14
CA HIS A 272 -11.55 17.64 2.64
C HIS A 272 -10.31 18.19 1.92
N GLU A 273 -10.43 19.27 1.17
CA GLU A 273 -9.41 19.84 0.30
C GLU A 273 -8.48 20.85 0.99
N LYS A 274 -8.61 21.07 2.28
CA LYS A 274 -7.81 22.05 3.03
C LYS A 274 -7.16 21.42 4.27
N TYR A 275 -6.04 21.99 4.68
CA TYR A 275 -5.35 21.67 5.94
C TYR A 275 -4.83 22.95 6.61
N GLY A 276 -4.39 22.84 7.87
CA GLY A 276 -3.84 23.95 8.65
C GLY A 276 -4.80 25.12 8.75
N ASP A 277 -4.32 26.34 8.57
CA ASP A 277 -5.13 27.55 8.64
C ASP A 277 -6.23 27.61 7.58
N GLY A 278 -6.01 26.98 6.43
CA GLY A 278 -7.01 26.84 5.38
C GLY A 278 -8.21 26.03 5.86
N PHE A 279 -7.96 24.90 6.48
CA PHE A 279 -9.00 24.08 7.10
C PHE A 279 -9.72 24.84 8.21
N SER A 280 -8.99 25.49 9.12
CA SER A 280 -9.58 26.24 10.22
C SER A 280 -10.53 27.35 9.74
N ARG A 281 -10.18 28.03 8.66
CA ARG A 281 -11.06 29.05 8.05
C ARG A 281 -12.34 28.45 7.49
N GLU A 282 -12.25 27.38 6.72
CA GLU A 282 -13.42 26.70 6.14
C GLU A 282 -14.29 26.04 7.23
N TYR A 283 -13.67 25.48 8.26
CA TYR A 283 -14.39 24.90 9.39
C TYR A 283 -15.20 25.95 10.17
N LYS A 284 -14.63 27.16 10.39
CA LYS A 284 -15.34 28.28 11.01
C LYS A 284 -16.54 28.75 10.17
N LYS A 285 -16.38 28.79 8.83
CA LYS A 285 -17.48 29.11 7.92
C LYS A 285 -18.60 28.07 8.00
N ALA A 286 -18.24 26.77 8.01
CA ALA A 286 -19.21 25.69 8.15
C ALA A 286 -19.96 25.74 9.48
N LYS A 287 -19.28 26.01 10.61
CA LYS A 287 -19.89 26.21 11.91
C LYS A 287 -20.88 27.38 11.91
N LYS A 288 -20.47 28.51 11.34
CA LYS A 288 -21.34 29.68 11.20
C LYS A 288 -22.58 29.34 10.38
N ALA A 289 -22.43 28.63 9.27
CA ALA A 289 -23.57 28.19 8.45
C ALA A 289 -24.51 27.27 9.23
N ALA A 290 -24.00 26.38 10.07
CA ALA A 290 -24.80 25.52 10.92
C ALA A 290 -25.57 26.35 12.00
N ASP A 291 -24.88 27.26 12.68
CA ASP A 291 -25.47 28.11 13.73
C ASP A 291 -26.54 29.07 13.17
N GLU A 292 -26.42 29.50 11.91
CA GLU A 292 -27.39 30.32 11.18
C GLU A 292 -28.53 29.51 10.53
N GLY A 293 -28.57 28.20 10.70
CA GLY A 293 -29.60 27.32 10.12
C GLY A 293 -29.45 27.12 8.61
N LYS A 294 -28.27 27.38 8.01
CA LYS A 294 -27.99 27.23 6.57
C LYS A 294 -27.44 25.84 6.21
N ALA A 295 -26.86 25.12 7.17
CA ALA A 295 -26.42 23.75 6.96
C ALA A 295 -27.60 22.78 7.08
N LYS A 296 -27.75 21.88 6.14
CA LYS A 296 -28.89 20.95 6.07
C LYS A 296 -28.68 19.70 6.93
N ASN A 297 -27.46 19.19 6.98
CA ASN A 297 -27.12 17.97 7.68
C ASN A 297 -25.83 18.17 8.48
N PHE A 298 -25.93 18.25 9.78
CA PHE A 298 -24.80 18.36 10.70
C PHE A 298 -25.16 17.82 12.08
N ARG A 299 -24.16 17.53 12.88
CA ARG A 299 -24.31 17.14 14.29
C ARG A 299 -23.29 17.88 15.14
N VAL A 300 -23.62 18.09 16.41
CA VAL A 300 -22.69 18.66 17.38
C VAL A 300 -22.43 17.64 18.47
N VAL A 301 -21.18 17.38 18.77
CA VAL A 301 -20.73 16.45 19.80
C VAL A 301 -19.64 17.11 20.66
N SER A 302 -19.36 16.55 21.84
CA SER A 302 -18.18 16.96 22.61
C SER A 302 -16.91 16.44 21.95
N ALA A 303 -15.98 17.33 21.61
CA ALA A 303 -14.69 16.93 21.05
C ALA A 303 -13.92 16.00 21.99
N LYS A 304 -13.94 16.27 23.29
CA LYS A 304 -13.27 15.47 24.31
C LYS A 304 -13.88 14.07 24.46
N GLU A 305 -15.20 13.96 24.44
CA GLU A 305 -15.87 12.66 24.51
C GLU A 305 -15.66 11.85 23.23
N LEU A 306 -15.66 12.50 22.07
CA LEU A 306 -15.32 11.85 20.81
C LEU A 306 -13.87 11.33 20.82
N TRP A 307 -12.91 12.14 21.31
CA TRP A 307 -11.52 11.71 21.48
C TRP A 307 -11.36 10.51 22.41
N LYS A 308 -12.06 10.53 23.56
CA LYS A 308 -12.10 9.37 24.47
C LYS A 308 -12.66 8.11 23.80
N LYS A 309 -13.72 8.27 22.99
CA LYS A 309 -14.30 7.16 22.23
C LYS A 309 -13.33 6.60 21.20
N MET A 310 -12.57 7.45 20.51
CA MET A 310 -11.49 7.03 19.59
C MET A 310 -10.42 6.21 20.32
N LEU A 311 -9.91 6.72 21.44
CA LEU A 311 -8.89 6.03 22.23
C LEU A 311 -9.41 4.71 22.83
N LYS A 312 -10.65 4.69 23.29
CA LYS A 312 -11.28 3.46 23.78
C LYS A 312 -11.38 2.40 22.69
N SER A 313 -11.85 2.77 21.50
CA SER A 313 -11.95 1.86 20.36
C SER A 313 -10.56 1.30 19.97
N LEU A 314 -9.55 2.18 19.90
CA LEU A 314 -8.18 1.79 19.64
C LEU A 314 -7.64 0.80 20.69
N TYR A 315 -7.90 1.05 21.96
CA TYR A 315 -7.49 0.18 23.05
C TYR A 315 -8.16 -1.20 23.01
N GLU A 316 -9.47 -1.23 22.74
CA GLU A 316 -10.26 -2.46 22.76
C GLU A 316 -10.06 -3.33 21.51
N THR A 317 -9.87 -2.72 20.35
CA THR A 317 -9.87 -3.42 19.06
C THR A 317 -8.56 -3.29 18.24
N GLY A 318 -7.62 -2.45 18.70
CA GLY A 318 -6.44 -2.08 17.92
C GLY A 318 -6.76 -1.12 16.74
N HIS A 319 -8.00 -0.63 16.63
CA HIS A 319 -8.48 0.24 15.54
C HIS A 319 -9.52 1.25 16.06
N PRO A 320 -9.68 2.40 15.37
CA PRO A 320 -8.88 2.87 14.23
C PRO A 320 -7.48 3.31 14.66
N TRP A 321 -6.52 3.25 13.75
CA TRP A 321 -5.23 3.90 13.93
C TRP A 321 -5.41 5.42 13.89
N ILE A 322 -4.54 6.16 14.55
CA ILE A 322 -4.62 7.63 14.61
C ILE A 322 -3.45 8.20 13.84
N THR A 323 -3.75 8.94 12.79
CA THR A 323 -2.81 9.63 11.92
C THR A 323 -3.18 11.11 11.82
N PHE A 324 -2.25 11.97 11.39
CA PHE A 324 -2.40 13.42 11.51
C PHE A 324 -2.30 14.13 10.16
N LYS A 325 -3.39 14.79 9.75
CA LYS A 325 -3.55 15.48 8.47
C LYS A 325 -2.57 16.64 8.30
N ASP A 326 -2.54 17.55 9.27
CA ASP A 326 -1.80 18.81 9.14
C ASP A 326 -0.29 18.61 9.11
N PRO A 327 0.34 17.87 10.06
CA PRO A 327 1.78 17.60 10.00
C PRO A 327 2.20 16.85 8.74
N SER A 328 1.35 15.92 8.26
CA SER A 328 1.58 15.18 7.03
C SER A 328 1.65 16.10 5.81
N ASN A 329 0.68 17.00 5.67
CA ASN A 329 0.63 17.95 4.57
C ASN A 329 1.72 19.03 4.67
N ILE A 330 2.07 19.48 5.88
CA ILE A 330 3.14 20.46 6.11
C ILE A 330 4.49 19.89 5.65
N ARG A 331 4.73 18.60 5.85
CA ARG A 331 5.99 17.92 5.48
C ARG A 331 5.99 17.35 4.06
N TYR A 332 4.84 17.27 3.41
CA TYR A 332 4.75 16.78 2.03
C TYR A 332 5.54 17.65 1.08
N SER A 333 6.45 17.06 0.29
CA SER A 333 7.36 17.79 -0.60
C SER A 333 6.68 18.31 -1.86
N ASN A 334 5.67 17.59 -2.38
CA ASN A 334 4.99 17.90 -3.65
C ASN A 334 3.67 18.65 -3.42
N LYS A 335 3.68 19.70 -2.58
CA LYS A 335 2.47 20.49 -2.21
C LYS A 335 1.76 21.12 -3.41
N HIS A 336 2.47 21.32 -4.51
CA HIS A 336 1.95 21.87 -5.76
C HIS A 336 0.96 20.91 -6.46
N GLU A 337 1.03 19.62 -6.16
CA GLU A 337 0.11 18.62 -6.72
C GLU A 337 -1.25 18.61 -6.01
N GLY A 338 -1.28 18.88 -4.73
CA GLY A 338 -2.52 18.91 -3.95
C GLY A 338 -2.35 18.44 -2.51
N VAL A 339 -3.49 18.20 -1.86
CA VAL A 339 -3.57 17.77 -0.46
C VAL A 339 -3.36 16.26 -0.35
N VAL A 340 -2.65 15.83 0.69
CA VAL A 340 -2.56 14.43 1.09
C VAL A 340 -3.80 14.09 1.91
N HIS A 341 -4.64 13.19 1.41
CA HIS A 341 -5.94 12.85 1.99
C HIS A 341 -5.92 11.64 2.93
N SER A 342 -4.87 10.83 2.84
CA SER A 342 -4.72 9.60 3.62
C SER A 342 -3.28 9.11 3.58
N SER A 343 -3.06 7.93 4.15
CA SER A 343 -1.82 7.18 3.99
C SER A 343 -2.11 5.82 3.35
N ASN A 344 -1.09 4.98 3.22
CA ASN A 344 -1.20 3.61 2.74
C ASN A 344 -1.72 2.66 3.85
N LEU A 345 -1.67 1.35 3.59
CA LEU A 345 -2.05 0.31 4.55
C LEU A 345 -1.31 0.42 5.89
N CYS A 346 0.00 0.69 5.86
CA CYS A 346 0.87 0.70 7.04
C CYS A 346 1.11 2.09 7.65
N THR A 347 0.49 3.14 7.10
CA THR A 347 0.52 4.54 7.62
C THR A 347 1.84 5.31 7.47
N GLU A 348 2.79 4.82 6.65
CA GLU A 348 4.11 5.47 6.49
C GLU A 348 4.24 6.36 5.25
N ILE A 349 3.29 6.33 4.31
CA ILE A 349 3.38 7.02 3.02
C ILE A 349 2.48 8.26 3.00
N LEU A 350 3.03 9.37 2.52
CA LEU A 350 2.33 10.64 2.38
C LEU A 350 2.42 11.12 0.93
N LEU A 351 1.39 10.80 0.14
CA LEU A 351 1.29 11.18 -1.27
C LEU A 351 -0.12 11.70 -1.59
N HIS A 352 -0.19 12.68 -2.49
CA HIS A 352 -1.45 13.16 -3.02
C HIS A 352 -2.16 12.09 -3.85
N THR A 353 -3.48 12.04 -3.76
CA THR A 353 -4.35 11.18 -4.54
C THR A 353 -5.43 12.02 -5.21
N LYS A 354 -5.89 11.57 -6.38
CA LYS A 354 -7.00 12.19 -7.10
C LYS A 354 -8.02 11.12 -7.46
N ALA A 355 -9.28 11.36 -7.09
CA ALA A 355 -10.36 10.47 -7.47
C ALA A 355 -10.61 10.50 -8.98
N THR A 356 -10.93 9.35 -9.58
CA THR A 356 -11.46 9.29 -10.95
C THR A 356 -12.87 9.90 -10.95
N GLU A 357 -13.11 10.86 -11.82
CA GLU A 357 -14.40 11.54 -11.94
C GLU A 357 -15.28 10.86 -12.98
N TYR A 358 -16.56 10.73 -12.63
CA TYR A 358 -17.59 10.13 -13.47
C TYR A 358 -18.74 11.12 -13.70
N GLN A 359 -19.26 11.11 -14.91
CA GLN A 359 -20.50 11.80 -15.27
C GLN A 359 -21.34 10.89 -16.15
N ASP A 360 -22.60 10.68 -15.76
CA ASP A 360 -23.57 9.83 -16.49
C ASP A 360 -23.04 8.41 -16.83
N GLY A 361 -22.27 7.81 -15.92
CA GLY A 361 -21.68 6.49 -16.08
C GLY A 361 -20.37 6.44 -16.85
N GLU A 362 -19.92 7.57 -17.41
CA GLU A 362 -18.69 7.67 -18.19
C GLU A 362 -17.56 8.33 -17.36
N VAL A 363 -16.33 7.88 -17.57
CA VAL A 363 -15.16 8.52 -16.99
C VAL A 363 -14.87 9.83 -17.72
N VAL A 364 -14.96 10.97 -17.02
CA VAL A 364 -14.63 12.28 -17.57
C VAL A 364 -13.18 12.68 -17.27
N GLU A 365 -12.65 12.24 -16.15
CA GLU A 365 -11.24 12.42 -15.79
C GLU A 365 -10.71 11.22 -15.03
N VAL A 366 -9.63 10.63 -15.53
CA VAL A 366 -8.93 9.54 -14.83
C VAL A 366 -8.13 10.13 -13.67
N GLY A 367 -8.36 9.63 -12.47
CA GLY A 367 -7.66 10.05 -11.27
C GLY A 367 -6.24 9.52 -11.15
N GLU A 368 -5.68 9.70 -9.97
CA GLU A 368 -4.34 9.24 -9.59
C GLU A 368 -4.41 8.39 -8.32
N THR A 369 -4.01 7.14 -8.44
CA THR A 369 -3.71 6.26 -7.31
C THR A 369 -2.23 6.35 -7.02
N ALA A 370 -1.85 6.88 -5.86
CA ALA A 370 -0.45 6.99 -5.48
C ALA A 370 0.17 5.61 -5.28
N VAL A 371 1.41 5.47 -5.71
CA VAL A 371 2.14 4.19 -5.75
C VAL A 371 3.43 4.29 -4.96
N CYS A 372 3.77 3.23 -4.22
CA CYS A 372 5.01 3.16 -3.45
C CYS A 372 5.84 1.96 -3.85
N ASN A 373 7.09 2.23 -4.19
CA ASN A 373 8.12 1.24 -4.44
C ASN A 373 9.04 1.21 -3.20
N LEU A 374 9.07 0.09 -2.49
CA LEU A 374 9.71 0.00 -1.18
C LEU A 374 10.84 -1.04 -1.15
N ALA A 375 11.89 -0.70 -0.40
CA ALA A 375 12.94 -1.60 0.02
C ALA A 375 13.41 -1.22 1.43
N SER A 376 13.94 -2.17 2.17
CA SER A 376 14.43 -1.95 3.53
C SER A 376 15.89 -2.31 3.64
N VAL A 377 16.71 -1.38 4.14
CA VAL A 377 18.11 -1.62 4.46
C VAL A 377 18.21 -2.36 5.80
N ASN A 378 18.98 -3.43 5.84
CA ASN A 378 19.27 -4.14 7.08
C ASN A 378 20.44 -3.47 7.82
N LEU A 379 20.13 -2.61 8.78
CA LEU A 379 21.14 -1.86 9.51
C LEU A 379 22.11 -2.75 10.30
N GLU A 380 21.68 -3.94 10.78
CA GLU A 380 22.55 -4.88 11.48
C GLU A 380 23.79 -5.23 10.65
N ASN A 381 23.61 -5.45 9.35
CA ASN A 381 24.71 -5.76 8.42
C ASN A 381 25.60 -4.57 8.10
N HIS A 382 25.29 -3.38 8.60
CA HIS A 382 26.07 -2.15 8.40
C HIS A 382 26.71 -1.64 9.71
N VAL A 383 26.64 -2.43 10.79
CA VAL A 383 27.27 -2.07 12.07
C VAL A 383 28.69 -2.65 12.13
N LYS A 384 29.66 -1.80 12.45
CA LYS A 384 31.00 -2.17 12.90
C LYS A 384 31.10 -1.83 14.38
N VAL A 385 31.68 -2.68 15.19
CA VAL A 385 31.90 -2.48 16.63
C VAL A 385 31.47 -1.09 17.15
N ARG A 386 30.21 -0.91 17.52
CA ARG A 386 29.60 0.31 18.10
C ARG A 386 29.38 1.51 17.14
N THR A 387 29.66 1.37 15.86
CA THR A 387 29.38 2.45 14.88
C THR A 387 28.79 1.89 13.59
N LEU A 388 28.14 2.75 12.79
CA LEU A 388 27.72 2.38 11.44
C LEU A 388 28.90 2.43 10.48
N ASP A 389 28.98 1.46 9.58
CA ASP A 389 29.82 1.54 8.39
C ASP A 389 29.12 2.41 7.33
N TRP A 390 29.36 3.72 7.44
CA TRP A 390 28.70 4.71 6.57
C TRP A 390 28.99 4.48 5.09
N LYS A 391 30.21 4.04 4.73
CA LYS A 391 30.55 3.75 3.34
C LYS A 391 29.75 2.58 2.81
N LYS A 392 29.70 1.48 3.55
CA LYS A 392 28.90 0.30 3.20
C LYS A 392 27.42 0.61 3.13
N LEU A 393 26.92 1.45 4.06
CA LEU A 393 25.53 1.90 4.05
C LEU A 393 25.20 2.72 2.80
N GLN A 394 26.07 3.67 2.46
CA GLN A 394 25.93 4.48 1.25
C GLN A 394 25.87 3.61 -0.01
N GLU A 395 26.83 2.70 -0.20
CA GLU A 395 26.83 1.75 -1.32
C GLU A 395 25.52 0.95 -1.42
N THR A 396 25.01 0.47 -0.28
CA THR A 396 23.76 -0.28 -0.23
C THR A 396 22.56 0.59 -0.64
N VAL A 397 22.49 1.81 -0.15
CA VAL A 397 21.40 2.75 -0.47
C VAL A 397 21.42 3.12 -1.95
N GLU A 398 22.59 3.40 -2.51
CA GLU A 398 22.75 3.73 -3.93
C GLU A 398 22.20 2.59 -4.83
N VAL A 399 22.57 1.34 -4.53
CA VAL A 399 22.08 0.17 -5.28
C VAL A 399 20.58 -0.04 -5.06
N ALA A 400 20.10 0.06 -3.82
CA ALA A 400 18.69 -0.11 -3.51
C ALA A 400 17.80 0.95 -4.20
N VAL A 401 18.22 2.21 -4.19
CA VAL A 401 17.50 3.31 -4.88
C VAL A 401 17.50 3.09 -6.39
N ARG A 402 18.63 2.65 -6.97
CA ARG A 402 18.67 2.30 -8.40
C ARG A 402 17.66 1.22 -8.75
N GLY A 403 17.55 0.18 -7.92
CA GLY A 403 16.55 -0.87 -8.10
C GLY A 403 15.11 -0.35 -8.01
N LEU A 404 14.82 0.58 -7.08
CA LEU A 404 13.50 1.20 -6.94
C LEU A 404 13.16 2.12 -8.10
N ASP A 405 14.15 2.85 -8.64
CA ASP A 405 13.99 3.68 -9.82
C ASP A 405 13.63 2.82 -11.04
N ASN A 406 14.34 1.70 -11.24
CA ASN A 406 14.05 0.75 -12.30
C ASN A 406 12.63 0.17 -12.20
N VAL A 407 12.09 -0.01 -11.00
CA VAL A 407 10.72 -0.51 -10.80
C VAL A 407 9.70 0.40 -11.48
N ILE A 408 9.89 1.72 -11.48
CA ILE A 408 8.95 2.66 -12.10
C ILE A 408 8.69 2.30 -13.57
N ASP A 409 9.73 1.97 -14.30
CA ASP A 409 9.68 1.71 -15.74
C ASP A 409 9.26 0.27 -16.09
N ILE A 410 9.66 -0.71 -15.28
CA ILE A 410 9.42 -2.14 -15.55
C ILE A 410 8.14 -2.68 -14.93
N ASN A 411 7.50 -1.92 -14.03
CA ASN A 411 6.33 -2.38 -13.28
C ASN A 411 5.12 -2.64 -14.19
N PHE A 412 4.44 -3.74 -13.94
CA PHE A 412 3.10 -3.95 -14.48
C PHE A 412 2.08 -3.20 -13.62
N TYR A 413 1.35 -2.27 -14.22
CA TYR A 413 0.33 -1.49 -13.53
C TYR A 413 -1.05 -2.09 -13.71
N PRO A 414 -1.71 -2.60 -12.65
CA PRO A 414 -3.04 -3.20 -12.75
C PRO A 414 -4.14 -2.19 -13.10
N THR A 415 -3.92 -0.89 -12.84
CA THR A 415 -4.89 0.20 -13.09
C THR A 415 -4.24 1.37 -13.81
N LYS A 416 -5.05 2.13 -14.58
CA LYS A 416 -4.58 3.35 -15.27
C LYS A 416 -4.19 4.44 -14.28
N GLU A 417 -4.96 4.57 -13.20
CA GLU A 417 -4.73 5.55 -12.14
C GLU A 417 -3.37 5.37 -11.47
N ALA A 418 -2.99 4.12 -11.18
CA ALA A 418 -1.68 3.79 -10.61
C ALA A 418 -0.55 4.10 -11.60
N ARG A 419 -0.73 3.73 -12.87
CA ARG A 419 0.26 4.02 -13.92
C ARG A 419 0.46 5.52 -14.09
N ASN A 420 -0.63 6.29 -14.19
CA ASN A 420 -0.55 7.74 -14.39
C ASN A 420 0.21 8.42 -13.24
N SER A 421 -0.11 8.05 -12.00
CA SER A 421 0.56 8.60 -10.83
C SER A 421 2.04 8.26 -10.79
N ASN A 422 2.40 6.98 -10.93
CA ASN A 422 3.79 6.53 -10.75
C ASN A 422 4.75 6.99 -11.87
N LEU A 423 4.24 7.21 -13.08
CA LEU A 423 5.04 7.75 -14.19
C LEU A 423 5.14 9.28 -14.18
N ARG A 424 4.21 9.97 -13.46
CA ARG A 424 4.20 11.43 -13.37
C ARG A 424 5.02 11.95 -12.20
N HIS A 425 5.04 11.25 -11.09
CA HIS A 425 5.64 11.65 -9.83
C HIS A 425 6.83 10.78 -9.44
#